data_d55291655af59a8d79f4033296effae6
#
_entry.id   d55291655af59a8d79f4033296effae6
#
_cell.length_a   1.000
_cell.length_b   1.000
_cell.length_c   1.000
_cell.angle_alpha   90.00
_cell.angle_beta   90.00
_cell.angle_gamma   90.00
#
_symmetry.space_group_name_H-M   'P 1'
#
loop_
_entity.id
_entity.type
_entity.pdbx_description
1 polymer ?
#
loop_
_entity_poly.entity_id
_entity_poly.type
_entity_poly.pdbx_seq_one_letter_code
_entity_poly.pdbx_strand_id
1 'polypeptide(L)'
;MGALLKLSRLIDTVNEWIGKLTMWLVLAAVIISAGNASLRKAFNIGSNASLEIQWYLFAAVFMLGVGYVMLRNAHVRIDFISSKLSKRTNAIIDAIGIVVFTIPLSIIMINLGWPVFMRAFDTGEMSQNAGGLIRWPMWALLPLGFSILLAQASSELIKRVAFITGHTSEPFSVEHGKSEAELLAEELAAEAARHEQELAAGKAR
;
A
#
# COMPACT_ATOMS: atom_id res chain seq x y z
N MET A 1 13.75 16.94 -17.11
CA MET A 1 12.45 16.44 -16.67
C MET A 1 12.11 15.05 -17.22
N GLY A 2 12.35 14.76 -18.51
CA GLY A 2 12.04 13.43 -19.08
C GLY A 2 12.71 12.23 -18.40
N ALA A 3 13.99 12.34 -18.00
CA ALA A 3 14.70 11.27 -17.29
C ALA A 3 14.11 11.01 -15.88
N LEU A 4 13.75 12.08 -15.15
CA LEU A 4 13.13 11.98 -13.83
C LEU A 4 11.75 11.30 -13.90
N LEU A 5 10.96 11.62 -14.92
CA LEU A 5 9.66 10.97 -15.13
C LEU A 5 9.79 9.50 -15.56
N LYS A 6 10.89 9.11 -16.24
CA LYS A 6 11.17 7.70 -16.53
C LYS A 6 11.54 6.95 -15.24
N LEU A 7 12.35 7.56 -14.37
CA LEU A 7 12.70 6.99 -13.06
C LEU A 7 11.45 6.83 -12.18
N SER A 8 10.60 7.85 -12.13
CA SER A 8 9.32 7.80 -11.41
C SER A 8 8.47 6.61 -11.87
N ARG A 9 8.30 6.44 -13.19
CA ARG A 9 7.56 5.30 -13.75
C ARG A 9 8.15 3.93 -13.38
N LEU A 10 9.46 3.82 -13.33
CA LEU A 10 10.13 2.58 -12.91
C LEU A 10 9.81 2.26 -11.44
N ILE A 11 9.90 3.27 -10.56
CA ILE A 11 9.56 3.13 -9.13
C ILE A 11 8.08 2.71 -8.98
N ASP A 12 7.19 3.36 -9.71
CA ASP A 12 5.76 3.05 -9.69
C ASP A 12 5.48 1.60 -10.12
N THR A 13 6.14 1.13 -11.18
CA THR A 13 6.02 -0.26 -11.66
C THR A 13 6.49 -1.26 -10.60
N VAL A 14 7.63 -0.98 -9.95
CA VAL A 14 8.15 -1.84 -8.87
C VAL A 14 7.17 -1.89 -7.70
N ASN A 15 6.65 -0.75 -7.26
CA ASN A 15 5.68 -0.69 -6.16
C ASN A 15 4.35 -1.37 -6.52
N GLU A 16 3.90 -1.28 -7.76
CA GLU A 16 2.72 -2.03 -8.21
C GLU A 16 2.94 -3.55 -8.16
N TRP A 17 4.13 -4.01 -8.53
CA TRP A 17 4.50 -5.42 -8.44
C TRP A 17 4.57 -5.90 -6.99
N ILE A 18 5.19 -5.10 -6.11
CA ILE A 18 5.21 -5.36 -4.67
C ILE A 18 3.79 -5.42 -4.10
N GLY A 19 2.92 -4.48 -4.48
CA GLY A 19 1.52 -4.47 -4.06
C GLY A 19 0.77 -5.74 -4.47
N LYS A 20 0.99 -6.25 -5.68
CA LYS A 20 0.43 -7.54 -6.12
C LYS A 20 0.98 -8.71 -5.31
N LEU A 21 2.26 -8.67 -4.94
CA LEU A 21 2.89 -9.70 -4.11
C LEU A 21 2.26 -9.73 -2.70
N THR A 22 1.96 -8.56 -2.12
CA THR A 22 1.35 -8.50 -0.77
C THR A 22 0.00 -9.22 -0.69
N MET A 23 -0.79 -9.25 -1.78
CA MET A 23 -2.04 -10.03 -1.83
C MET A 23 -1.80 -11.53 -1.63
N TRP A 24 -0.73 -12.07 -2.22
CA TRP A 24 -0.36 -13.47 -2.02
C TRP A 24 0.14 -13.75 -0.61
N LEU A 25 0.82 -12.78 0.03
CA LEU A 25 1.24 -12.90 1.44
C LEU A 25 0.02 -12.95 2.38
N VAL A 26 -1.03 -12.17 2.09
CA VAL A 26 -2.30 -12.25 2.84
C VAL A 26 -2.92 -13.63 2.70
N LEU A 27 -3.00 -14.17 1.48
CA LEU A 27 -3.53 -15.51 1.25
C LEU A 27 -2.73 -16.57 2.01
N ALA A 28 -1.39 -16.48 1.96
CA ALA A 28 -0.51 -17.39 2.70
C ALA A 28 -0.75 -17.29 4.22
N ALA A 29 -0.88 -16.08 4.76
CA ALA A 29 -1.17 -15.87 6.19
C ALA A 29 -2.51 -16.52 6.59
N VAL A 30 -3.55 -16.39 5.77
CA VAL A 30 -4.87 -16.99 6.02
C VAL A 30 -4.79 -18.52 6.00
N ILE A 31 -4.11 -19.10 5.00
CA ILE A 31 -3.95 -20.56 4.89
C ILE A 31 -3.18 -21.12 6.09
N ILE A 32 -2.08 -20.48 6.50
CA ILE A 32 -1.27 -20.90 7.65
C ILE A 32 -2.09 -20.78 8.94
N SER A 33 -2.85 -19.70 9.10
CA SER A 33 -3.71 -19.47 10.27
C SER A 33 -4.79 -20.54 10.39
N ALA A 34 -5.52 -20.80 9.31
CA ALA A 34 -6.56 -21.81 9.25
C ALA A 34 -5.99 -23.21 9.48
N GLY A 35 -4.86 -23.54 8.87
CA GLY A 35 -4.16 -24.81 9.05
C GLY A 35 -3.73 -25.03 10.51
N ASN A 36 -3.07 -24.04 11.11
CA ASN A 36 -2.65 -24.10 12.51
C ASN A 36 -3.83 -24.26 13.48
N ALA A 37 -4.94 -23.53 13.25
CA ALA A 37 -6.15 -23.66 14.06
C ALA A 37 -6.78 -25.05 13.93
N SER A 38 -6.84 -25.60 12.72
CA SER A 38 -7.38 -26.93 12.43
C SER A 38 -6.55 -28.04 13.08
N LEU A 39 -5.23 -27.98 12.94
CA LEU A 39 -4.30 -28.96 13.56
C LEU A 39 -4.37 -28.91 15.07
N ARG A 40 -4.46 -27.72 15.65
CA ARG A 40 -4.59 -27.54 17.10
C ARG A 40 -5.90 -28.14 17.63
N LYS A 41 -7.01 -27.96 16.90
CA LYS A 41 -8.31 -28.46 17.32
C LYS A 41 -8.45 -29.98 17.09
N ALA A 42 -7.96 -30.51 15.98
CA ALA A 42 -8.12 -31.92 15.62
C ALA A 42 -7.11 -32.85 16.32
N PHE A 43 -5.87 -32.40 16.49
CA PHE A 43 -4.76 -33.23 16.94
C PHE A 43 -4.08 -32.71 18.20
N ASN A 44 -4.52 -31.59 18.75
CA ASN A 44 -3.91 -30.90 19.89
C ASN A 44 -2.43 -30.54 19.65
N ILE A 45 -2.05 -30.34 18.36
CA ILE A 45 -0.70 -29.96 17.94
C ILE A 45 -0.71 -28.46 17.66
N GLY A 46 0.04 -27.69 18.44
CA GLY A 46 0.27 -26.27 18.22
C GLY A 46 1.73 -25.97 18.00
N SER A 47 2.05 -25.02 17.13
CA SER A 47 3.42 -24.56 16.86
C SER A 47 3.53 -23.06 17.08
N ASN A 48 4.46 -22.62 17.93
CA ASN A 48 4.80 -21.21 18.10
C ASN A 48 5.37 -20.62 16.80
N ALA A 49 6.17 -21.38 16.05
CA ALA A 49 6.67 -20.96 14.76
C ALA A 49 5.55 -20.64 13.78
N SER A 50 4.45 -21.41 13.77
CA SER A 50 3.30 -21.14 12.90
C SER A 50 2.56 -19.84 13.29
N LEU A 51 2.53 -19.49 14.58
CA LEU A 51 1.98 -18.21 15.03
C LEU A 51 2.90 -17.05 14.67
N GLU A 52 4.22 -17.21 14.83
CA GLU A 52 5.20 -16.18 14.52
C GLU A 52 5.28 -15.87 13.03
N ILE A 53 5.22 -16.91 12.15
CA ILE A 53 5.25 -16.68 10.71
C ILE A 53 4.04 -15.87 10.23
N GLN A 54 2.87 -16.02 10.88
CA GLN A 54 1.71 -15.19 10.60
C GLN A 54 2.00 -13.71 10.88
N TRP A 55 2.62 -13.40 12.02
CA TRP A 55 3.00 -12.03 12.36
C TRP A 55 4.05 -11.47 11.39
N TYR A 56 5.00 -12.30 10.94
CA TYR A 56 5.99 -11.90 9.94
C TYR A 56 5.33 -11.59 8.60
N LEU A 57 4.37 -12.42 8.18
CA LEU A 57 3.61 -12.18 6.96
C LEU A 57 2.76 -10.91 7.04
N PHE A 58 2.08 -10.67 8.17
CA PHE A 58 1.36 -9.42 8.39
C PHE A 58 2.29 -8.21 8.38
N ALA A 59 3.41 -8.28 9.08
CA ALA A 59 4.40 -7.20 9.05
C ALA A 59 4.92 -6.94 7.62
N ALA A 60 5.17 -8.01 6.85
CA ALA A 60 5.57 -7.90 5.46
C ALA A 60 4.48 -7.22 4.59
N VAL A 61 3.21 -7.61 4.73
CA VAL A 61 2.09 -6.97 4.02
C VAL A 61 2.05 -5.47 4.29
N PHE A 62 2.13 -5.06 5.55
CA PHE A 62 2.08 -3.63 5.92
C PHE A 62 3.33 -2.86 5.46
N MET A 63 4.51 -3.40 5.73
CA MET A 63 5.77 -2.70 5.42
C MET A 63 6.06 -2.66 3.93
N LEU A 64 5.83 -3.74 3.18
CA LEU A 64 6.06 -3.76 1.75
C LEU A 64 4.93 -3.07 0.98
N GLY A 65 3.69 -3.14 1.49
CA GLY A 65 2.52 -2.53 0.85
C GLY A 65 2.47 -1.01 0.94
N VAL A 66 3.22 -0.38 1.85
CA VAL A 66 3.13 1.08 2.11
C VAL A 66 3.40 1.94 0.87
N GLY A 67 4.38 1.54 0.03
CA GLY A 67 4.68 2.23 -1.22
C GLY A 67 3.53 2.12 -2.24
N TYR A 68 2.91 0.95 -2.34
CA TYR A 68 1.74 0.74 -3.19
C TYR A 68 0.52 1.55 -2.75
N VAL A 69 0.26 1.63 -1.44
CA VAL A 69 -0.81 2.46 -0.87
C VAL A 69 -0.59 3.94 -1.21
N MET A 70 0.65 4.41 -1.13
CA MET A 70 1.00 5.77 -1.53
C MET A 70 0.86 5.99 -3.04
N LEU A 71 1.29 5.03 -3.88
CA LEU A 71 1.13 5.05 -5.33
C LEU A 71 -0.34 5.18 -5.74
N ARG A 72 -1.22 4.40 -5.11
CA ARG A 72 -2.66 4.39 -5.37
C ARG A 72 -3.40 5.56 -4.74
N ASN A 73 -2.68 6.43 -4.01
CA ASN A 73 -3.27 7.55 -3.26
C ASN A 73 -4.43 7.11 -2.35
N ALA A 74 -4.36 5.88 -1.84
CA ALA A 74 -5.40 5.23 -1.04
C ALA A 74 -5.39 5.66 0.44
N HIS A 75 -4.66 6.74 0.79
CA HIS A 75 -4.74 7.33 2.12
C HIS A 75 -6.04 8.09 2.29
N VAL A 76 -6.65 7.94 3.46
CA VAL A 76 -7.85 8.71 3.83
C VAL A 76 -7.52 10.21 3.74
N ARG A 77 -8.19 10.92 2.83
CA ARG A 77 -8.09 12.37 2.69
C ARG A 77 -9.36 13.01 3.25
N ILE A 78 -9.21 14.20 3.79
CA ILE A 78 -10.36 15.02 4.14
C ILE A 78 -10.85 15.68 2.84
N ASP A 79 -11.61 14.94 2.04
CA ASP A 79 -12.07 15.38 0.71
C ASP A 79 -12.92 16.66 0.77
N PHE A 80 -13.55 16.91 1.90
CA PHE A 80 -14.32 18.14 2.14
C PHE A 80 -13.48 19.42 1.99
N ILE A 81 -12.18 19.38 2.33
CA ILE A 81 -11.28 20.52 2.18
C ILE A 81 -10.61 20.48 0.81
N SER A 82 -10.10 19.32 0.40
CA SER A 82 -9.35 19.17 -0.85
C SER A 82 -10.20 19.40 -2.09
N SER A 83 -11.49 19.08 -2.05
CA SER A 83 -12.45 19.34 -3.14
C SER A 83 -12.72 20.83 -3.41
N LYS A 84 -12.51 21.67 -2.41
CA LYS A 84 -12.67 23.14 -2.54
C LYS A 84 -11.43 23.85 -3.08
N LEU A 85 -10.30 23.16 -3.14
CA LEU A 85 -9.02 23.71 -3.57
C LEU A 85 -8.73 23.38 -5.04
N SER A 86 -7.96 24.25 -5.70
CA SER A 86 -7.52 23.97 -7.07
C SER A 86 -6.59 22.75 -7.10
N LYS A 87 -6.57 22.00 -8.22
CA LYS A 87 -5.65 20.87 -8.44
C LYS A 87 -4.18 21.27 -8.17
N ARG A 88 -3.79 22.50 -8.55
CA ARG A 88 -2.44 23.02 -8.32
C ARG A 88 -2.15 23.27 -6.84
N THR A 89 -3.11 23.80 -6.09
CA THR A 89 -2.98 24.04 -4.64
C THR A 89 -2.83 22.70 -3.90
N ASN A 90 -3.66 21.70 -4.23
CA ASN A 90 -3.57 20.36 -3.67
C ASN A 90 -2.19 19.73 -3.96
N ALA A 91 -1.69 19.84 -5.20
CA ALA A 91 -0.36 19.32 -5.55
C ALA A 91 0.77 19.99 -4.75
N ILE A 92 0.66 21.30 -4.45
CA ILE A 92 1.64 22.02 -3.62
C ILE A 92 1.58 21.54 -2.16
N ILE A 93 0.38 21.41 -1.60
CA ILE A 93 0.19 20.91 -0.22
C ILE A 93 0.76 19.51 -0.08
N ASP A 94 0.46 18.63 -1.03
CA ASP A 94 0.99 17.28 -1.06
C ASP A 94 2.52 17.26 -1.16
N ALA A 95 3.10 18.08 -2.05
CA ALA A 95 4.55 18.18 -2.19
C ALA A 95 5.22 18.63 -0.89
N ILE A 96 4.65 19.63 -0.19
CA ILE A 96 5.12 20.09 1.11
C ILE A 96 5.01 18.96 2.14
N GLY A 97 3.88 18.26 2.20
CA GLY A 97 3.68 17.13 3.10
C GLY A 97 4.71 16.00 2.90
N ILE A 98 5.01 15.68 1.64
CA ILE A 98 6.03 14.69 1.31
C ILE A 98 7.40 15.13 1.81
N VAL A 99 7.80 16.38 1.54
CA VAL A 99 9.15 16.89 1.89
C VAL A 99 9.31 17.08 3.40
N VAL A 100 8.28 17.57 4.09
CA VAL A 100 8.36 17.92 5.51
C VAL A 100 8.12 16.72 6.42
N PHE A 101 7.25 15.78 6.02
CA PHE A 101 6.87 14.65 6.88
C PHE A 101 7.36 13.32 6.34
N THR A 102 6.98 12.94 5.12
CA THR A 102 7.20 11.57 4.63
C THR A 102 8.68 11.25 4.43
N ILE A 103 9.43 12.13 3.78
CA ILE A 103 10.86 11.94 3.52
C ILE A 103 11.67 11.92 4.82
N PRO A 104 11.56 12.92 5.73
CA PRO A 104 12.32 12.91 6.98
C PRO A 104 11.97 11.71 7.86
N LEU A 105 10.68 11.38 7.99
CA LEU A 105 10.24 10.21 8.73
C LEU A 105 10.87 8.93 8.18
N SER A 106 10.83 8.74 6.86
CA SER A 106 11.41 7.54 6.24
C SER A 106 12.91 7.43 6.50
N ILE A 107 13.65 8.53 6.38
CA ILE A 107 15.10 8.55 6.65
C ILE A 107 15.39 8.21 8.11
N ILE A 108 14.65 8.80 9.06
CA ILE A 108 14.79 8.52 10.49
C ILE A 108 14.54 7.05 10.78
N MET A 109 13.44 6.50 10.24
CA MET A 109 13.06 5.10 10.49
C MET A 109 14.04 4.11 9.87
N ILE A 110 14.62 4.40 8.71
CA ILE A 110 15.69 3.61 8.10
C ILE A 110 16.92 3.63 9.02
N ASN A 111 17.35 4.82 9.46
CA ASN A 111 18.52 4.97 10.32
C ASN A 111 18.38 4.28 11.69
N LEU A 112 17.18 4.31 12.27
CA LEU A 112 16.90 3.64 13.54
C LEU A 112 16.69 2.13 13.38
N GLY A 113 16.08 1.70 12.28
CA GLY A 113 15.78 0.29 12.00
C GLY A 113 17.00 -0.50 11.55
N TRP A 114 17.92 0.12 10.82
CA TRP A 114 19.09 -0.56 10.27
C TRP A 114 20.00 -1.20 11.34
N PRO A 115 20.40 -0.50 12.42
CA PRO A 115 21.22 -1.12 13.48
C PRO A 115 20.50 -2.26 14.21
N VAL A 116 19.18 -2.18 14.36
CA VAL A 116 18.38 -3.25 14.98
C VAL A 116 18.39 -4.50 14.11
N PHE A 117 18.16 -4.34 12.80
CA PHE A 117 18.27 -5.42 11.84
C PHE A 117 19.67 -6.05 11.83
N MET A 118 20.72 -5.23 11.73
CA MET A 118 22.10 -5.72 11.69
C MET A 118 22.46 -6.51 12.96
N ARG A 119 22.09 -6.01 14.13
CA ARG A 119 22.32 -6.73 15.39
C ARG A 119 21.61 -8.08 15.41
N ALA A 120 20.33 -8.13 15.02
CA ALA A 120 19.58 -9.37 14.98
C ALA A 120 20.15 -10.37 13.96
N PHE A 121 20.69 -9.86 12.84
CA PHE A 121 21.35 -10.67 11.81
C PHE A 121 22.69 -11.24 12.31
N ASP A 122 23.57 -10.41 12.87
CA ASP A 122 24.91 -10.79 13.33
C ASP A 122 24.87 -11.75 14.53
N THR A 123 23.88 -11.55 15.44
CA THR A 123 23.73 -12.42 16.63
C THR A 123 22.94 -13.68 16.37
N GLY A 124 22.27 -13.79 15.19
CA GLY A 124 21.34 -14.89 14.94
C GLY A 124 20.18 -14.92 15.93
N GLU A 125 19.69 -13.75 16.36
CA GLU A 125 18.66 -13.63 17.38
C GLU A 125 17.45 -14.51 17.08
N MET A 126 17.13 -15.39 18.03
CA MET A 126 15.96 -16.27 17.96
C MET A 126 14.80 -15.72 18.80
N SER A 127 13.60 -16.15 18.50
CA SER A 127 12.42 -15.88 19.33
C SER A 127 12.60 -16.47 20.74
N GLN A 128 12.03 -15.80 21.73
CA GLN A 128 12.00 -16.30 23.13
C GLN A 128 10.99 -17.43 23.33
N ASN A 129 10.11 -17.67 22.36
CA ASN A 129 9.13 -18.75 22.42
C ASN A 129 9.80 -20.10 22.08
N ALA A 130 9.41 -21.16 22.79
CA ALA A 130 9.89 -22.50 22.51
C ALA A 130 9.54 -22.93 21.07
N GLY A 131 10.57 -23.28 20.26
CA GLY A 131 10.40 -23.58 18.84
C GLY A 131 10.05 -22.40 17.95
N GLY A 132 10.35 -21.16 18.40
CA GLY A 132 10.11 -19.94 17.63
C GLY A 132 11.15 -19.73 16.50
N LEU A 133 10.92 -18.68 15.70
CA LEU A 133 11.67 -18.40 14.49
C LEU A 133 12.86 -17.46 14.74
N ILE A 134 13.78 -17.42 13.78
CA ILE A 134 14.86 -16.42 13.72
C ILE A 134 14.26 -15.03 13.44
N ARG A 135 14.71 -13.99 14.15
CA ARG A 135 14.04 -12.68 14.19
C ARG A 135 14.53 -11.67 13.14
N TRP A 136 15.74 -11.84 12.60
CA TRP A 136 16.28 -10.87 11.65
C TRP A 136 15.39 -10.57 10.43
N PRO A 137 14.60 -11.53 9.85
CA PRO A 137 13.72 -11.20 8.72
C PRO A 137 12.63 -10.21 9.09
N MET A 138 12.09 -10.32 10.31
CA MET A 138 11.11 -9.38 10.84
C MET A 138 11.71 -7.97 11.00
N TRP A 139 12.91 -7.88 11.57
CA TRP A 139 13.60 -6.60 11.75
C TRP A 139 14.02 -5.96 10.43
N ALA A 140 14.33 -6.76 9.39
CA ALA A 140 14.65 -6.26 8.05
C ALA A 140 13.47 -5.55 7.37
N LEU A 141 12.23 -5.95 7.69
CA LEU A 141 11.04 -5.35 7.10
C LEU A 141 10.92 -3.85 7.39
N LEU A 142 11.38 -3.40 8.55
CA LEU A 142 11.28 -2.00 8.94
C LEU A 142 12.12 -1.08 8.02
N PRO A 143 13.44 -1.22 7.92
CA PRO A 143 14.24 -0.38 7.02
C PRO A 143 13.88 -0.61 5.55
N LEU A 144 13.49 -1.83 5.15
CA LEU A 144 13.09 -2.13 3.78
C LEU A 144 11.78 -1.42 3.41
N GLY A 145 10.75 -1.50 4.27
CA GLY A 145 9.46 -0.85 4.03
C GLY A 145 9.59 0.67 3.94
N PHE A 146 10.35 1.29 4.84
CA PHE A 146 10.61 2.74 4.78
C PHE A 146 11.49 3.14 3.59
N SER A 147 12.37 2.27 3.10
CA SER A 147 13.12 2.50 1.86
C SER A 147 12.19 2.49 0.63
N ILE A 148 11.24 1.57 0.59
CA ILE A 148 10.19 1.51 -0.45
C ILE A 148 9.32 2.76 -0.38
N LEU A 149 8.91 3.18 0.82
CA LEU A 149 8.14 4.41 1.01
C LEU A 149 8.92 5.65 0.56
N LEU A 150 10.20 5.75 0.90
CA LEU A 150 11.07 6.85 0.50
C LEU A 150 11.23 6.93 -1.03
N ALA A 151 11.41 5.78 -1.68
CA ALA A 151 11.47 5.71 -3.13
C ALA A 151 10.15 6.19 -3.77
N GLN A 152 9.00 5.72 -3.26
CA GLN A 152 7.69 6.16 -3.76
C GLN A 152 7.41 7.63 -3.46
N ALA A 153 7.76 8.12 -2.28
CA ALA A 153 7.65 9.54 -1.93
C ALA A 153 8.44 10.43 -2.88
N SER A 154 9.66 9.98 -3.26
CA SER A 154 10.48 10.68 -4.26
C SER A 154 9.83 10.67 -5.65
N SER A 155 9.24 9.54 -6.07
CA SER A 155 8.47 9.42 -7.32
C SER A 155 7.29 10.39 -7.32
N GLU A 156 6.50 10.39 -6.25
CA GLU A 156 5.34 11.26 -6.09
C GLU A 156 5.73 12.75 -6.11
N LEU A 157 6.83 13.11 -5.46
CA LEU A 157 7.36 14.47 -5.47
C LEU A 157 7.74 14.92 -6.90
N ILE A 158 8.43 14.06 -7.67
CA ILE A 158 8.79 14.34 -9.07
C ILE A 158 7.53 14.62 -9.90
N LYS A 159 6.48 13.81 -9.74
CA LYS A 159 5.23 13.97 -10.48
C LYS A 159 4.53 15.28 -10.14
N ARG A 160 4.45 15.63 -8.85
CA ARG A 160 3.83 16.89 -8.40
C ARG A 160 4.62 18.13 -8.86
N VAL A 161 5.94 18.07 -8.78
CA VAL A 161 6.78 19.17 -9.31
C VAL A 161 6.62 19.30 -10.82
N ALA A 162 6.57 18.19 -11.57
CA ALA A 162 6.35 18.21 -13.02
C ALA A 162 4.98 18.81 -13.38
N PHE A 163 3.95 18.54 -12.61
CA PHE A 163 2.62 19.14 -12.77
C PHE A 163 2.62 20.65 -12.46
N ILE A 164 3.20 21.05 -11.33
CA ILE A 164 3.28 22.46 -10.91
C ILE A 164 4.05 23.31 -11.94
N THR A 165 5.10 22.74 -12.56
CA THR A 165 5.91 23.40 -13.59
C THR A 165 5.33 23.30 -14.99
N GLY A 166 4.17 22.68 -15.18
CA GLY A 166 3.47 22.60 -16.48
C GLY A 166 4.02 21.58 -17.47
N HIS A 167 4.84 20.62 -17.00
CA HIS A 167 5.41 19.57 -17.85
C HIS A 167 4.48 18.34 -17.99
N THR A 168 3.43 18.26 -17.18
CA THR A 168 2.41 17.21 -17.22
C THR A 168 1.05 17.83 -17.01
N SER A 169 0.02 17.32 -17.68
CA SER A 169 -1.37 17.81 -17.57
C SER A 169 -2.09 17.31 -16.33
N GLU A 170 -1.63 16.20 -15.73
CA GLU A 170 -2.23 15.60 -14.53
C GLU A 170 -1.22 15.40 -13.40
N PRO A 171 -1.63 15.65 -12.13
CA PRO A 171 -0.74 15.52 -10.98
C PRO A 171 -0.48 14.06 -10.56
N PHE A 172 -1.27 13.11 -11.04
CA PHE A 172 -1.21 11.71 -10.63
C PHE A 172 -0.99 10.79 -11.84
N SER A 173 -0.09 9.82 -11.71
CA SER A 173 0.26 8.86 -12.78
C SER A 173 -0.68 7.66 -12.87
N VAL A 174 -1.54 7.46 -11.87
CA VAL A 174 -2.55 6.39 -11.86
C VAL A 174 -3.91 7.07 -11.90
N GLU A 175 -4.73 6.71 -12.89
CA GLU A 175 -6.15 7.05 -12.88
C GLU A 175 -6.72 6.67 -11.51
N HIS A 176 -7.33 7.64 -10.84
CA HIS A 176 -8.20 7.31 -9.73
C HIS A 176 -9.24 6.36 -10.32
N GLY A 177 -9.22 5.11 -9.92
CA GLY A 177 -10.40 4.28 -10.09
C GLY A 177 -11.58 5.12 -9.62
N LYS A 178 -12.67 5.14 -10.40
CA LYS A 178 -13.87 5.91 -10.07
C LYS A 178 -14.09 5.81 -8.56
N SER A 179 -14.36 6.92 -7.90
CA SER A 179 -14.64 6.89 -6.46
C SER A 179 -15.77 5.90 -6.19
N GLU A 180 -15.83 5.28 -5.01
CA GLU A 180 -16.95 4.41 -4.65
C GLU A 180 -18.29 5.08 -4.93
N ALA A 181 -18.38 6.39 -4.73
CA ALA A 181 -19.56 7.18 -5.05
C ALA A 181 -19.86 7.25 -6.57
N GLU A 182 -18.82 7.31 -7.42
CA GLU A 182 -18.98 7.30 -8.89
C GLU A 182 -19.34 5.92 -9.39
N LEU A 183 -18.77 4.85 -8.84
CA LEU A 183 -19.14 3.49 -9.14
C LEU A 183 -20.59 3.20 -8.74
N LEU A 184 -20.98 3.61 -7.53
CA LEU A 184 -22.34 3.47 -7.04
C LEU A 184 -23.33 4.27 -7.90
N ALA A 185 -22.96 5.49 -8.30
CA ALA A 185 -23.80 6.31 -9.19
C ALA A 185 -23.96 5.68 -10.58
N GLU A 186 -22.92 5.05 -11.13
CA GLU A 186 -23.00 4.31 -12.39
C GLU A 186 -23.86 3.04 -12.28
N GLU A 187 -23.73 2.30 -11.18
CA GLU A 187 -24.57 1.13 -10.91
C GLU A 187 -26.03 1.52 -10.78
N LEU A 188 -26.35 2.55 -10.01
CA LEU A 188 -27.71 3.05 -9.85
C LEU A 188 -28.29 3.58 -11.19
N ALA A 189 -27.48 4.25 -12.00
CA ALA A 189 -27.90 4.70 -13.32
C ALA A 189 -28.16 3.52 -14.28
N ALA A 190 -27.32 2.48 -14.21
CA ALA A 190 -27.51 1.27 -15.01
C ALA A 190 -28.75 0.46 -14.58
N GLU A 191 -29.04 0.38 -13.28
CA GLU A 191 -30.26 -0.24 -12.76
C GLU A 191 -31.53 0.54 -13.17
N ALA A 192 -31.49 1.88 -13.04
CA ALA A 192 -32.58 2.74 -13.46
C ALA A 192 -32.91 2.54 -14.97
N ALA A 193 -31.87 2.51 -15.82
CA ALA A 193 -32.02 2.29 -17.25
C ALA A 193 -32.58 0.89 -17.56
N ARG A 194 -32.22 -0.15 -16.84
CA ARG A 194 -32.80 -1.49 -16.97
C ARG A 194 -34.27 -1.51 -16.60
N HIS A 195 -34.60 -0.86 -15.48
CA HIS A 195 -35.99 -0.78 -15.01
C HIS A 195 -36.88 -0.01 -15.97
N GLU A 196 -36.39 1.08 -16.59
CA GLU A 196 -37.12 1.79 -17.65
C GLU A 196 -37.36 0.93 -18.90
N GLN A 197 -36.36 0.17 -19.30
CA GLN A 197 -36.49 -0.76 -20.43
C GLN A 197 -37.52 -1.88 -20.16
N GLU A 198 -37.53 -2.43 -18.93
CA GLU A 198 -38.53 -3.44 -18.54
C GLU A 198 -39.95 -2.87 -18.51
N LEU A 199 -40.12 -1.64 -18.01
CA LEU A 199 -41.41 -0.95 -18.00
C LEU A 199 -41.88 -0.63 -19.41
N ALA A 200 -40.99 -0.24 -20.32
CA ALA A 200 -41.33 0.00 -21.72
C ALA A 200 -41.71 -1.30 -22.46
N ALA A 201 -41.00 -2.41 -22.20
CA ALA A 201 -41.31 -3.71 -22.76
C ALA A 201 -42.62 -4.30 -22.19
N GLY A 202 -42.94 -4.03 -20.91
CA GLY A 202 -44.22 -4.45 -20.30
C GLY A 202 -45.46 -3.68 -20.81
N LYS A 203 -45.28 -2.42 -21.24
CA LYS A 203 -46.36 -1.61 -21.83
C LYS A 203 -46.65 -1.93 -23.31
N ALA A 204 -45.73 -2.64 -23.97
CA ALA A 204 -45.87 -3.04 -25.37
C ALA A 204 -46.53 -4.43 -25.58
N ARG A 205 -46.91 -5.10 -24.50
CA ARG A 205 -47.69 -6.33 -24.46
C ARG A 205 -49.11 -6.03 -23.98
#